data_dc07d0e95551fc92d4332a8c9ab482ef
#
_entry.id   dc07d0e95551fc92d4332a8c9ab482ef
#
_cell.length_a   1.000
_cell.length_b   1.000
_cell.length_c   1.000
_cell.angle_alpha   90.00
_cell.angle_beta   90.00
_cell.angle_gamma   90.00
#
_symmetry.space_group_name_H-M   'P 1'
#
loop_
_entity.id
_entity.type
_entity.pdbx_description
1 polymer ?
#
loop_
_entity_poly.entity_id
_entity_poly.type
_entity_poly.pdbx_seq_one_letter_code
_entity_poly.pdbx_strand_id
1 'polypeptide(L)'
;MSRLDDVMRAVVDEVDGALGCAVADLRTGELLGVAHDIAYFNQTYLEAVAAASVQMFRGATVTHVEDLISARRGVPSEHLIEEVQMTTRRTVHFMMILPNHPEALVVLIADRRTNVGMGWAATRRSVLAVEPILDAAAAGAGA
;
A
#
# COMPACT_ATOMS: atom_id res chain seq x y z
N MET A 1 -0.01 20.23 -3.42
CA MET A 1 -0.22 18.89 -2.88
C MET A 1 -1.42 18.24 -3.56
N SER A 2 -1.33 16.96 -3.85
CA SER A 2 -2.43 16.24 -4.46
C SER A 2 -3.47 15.84 -3.40
N ARG A 3 -4.68 15.48 -3.86
CA ARG A 3 -5.73 14.97 -2.96
C ARG A 3 -5.29 13.67 -2.28
N LEU A 4 -4.52 12.82 -2.96
CA LEU A 4 -3.97 11.60 -2.35
C LEU A 4 -2.97 11.94 -1.25
N ASP A 5 -2.11 12.93 -1.44
CA ASP A 5 -1.20 13.39 -0.40
C ASP A 5 -1.98 13.87 0.84
N ASP A 6 -3.10 14.55 0.63
CA ASP A 6 -3.94 15.04 1.72
C ASP A 6 -4.57 13.88 2.50
N VAL A 7 -5.02 12.83 1.82
CA VAL A 7 -5.54 11.61 2.47
C VAL A 7 -4.43 10.94 3.29
N MET A 8 -3.24 10.83 2.71
CA MET A 8 -2.10 10.22 3.41
C MET A 8 -1.72 11.05 4.64
N ARG A 9 -1.74 12.38 4.52
CA ARG A 9 -1.48 13.27 5.66
C ARG A 9 -2.49 13.07 6.79
N ALA A 10 -3.76 12.93 6.45
CA ALA A 10 -4.79 12.68 7.46
C ALA A 10 -4.56 11.35 8.20
N VAL A 11 -4.14 10.30 7.50
CA VAL A 11 -3.82 9.01 8.13
C VAL A 11 -2.66 9.14 9.10
N VAL A 12 -1.58 9.80 8.69
CA VAL A 12 -0.40 9.99 9.55
C VAL A 12 -0.78 10.78 10.80
N ASP A 13 -1.62 11.80 10.65
CA ASP A 13 -2.01 12.67 11.76
C ASP A 13 -2.96 11.97 12.75
N GLU A 14 -3.77 11.01 12.31
CA GLU A 14 -4.74 10.36 13.20
C GLU A 14 -4.19 9.16 13.97
N VAL A 15 -3.09 8.55 13.51
CA VAL A 15 -2.55 7.34 14.13
C VAL A 15 -1.36 7.68 15.00
N ASP A 16 -1.47 7.40 16.31
CA ASP A 16 -0.35 7.54 17.23
C ASP A 16 0.78 6.60 16.82
N GLY A 17 1.96 7.17 16.61
CA GLY A 17 3.13 6.42 16.20
C GLY A 17 3.30 6.29 14.68
N ALA A 18 2.39 6.82 13.88
CA ALA A 18 2.53 6.79 12.43
C ALA A 18 3.75 7.60 12.00
N LEU A 19 4.56 7.01 11.12
CA LEU A 19 5.77 7.63 10.58
C LEU A 19 5.54 8.12 9.15
N GLY A 20 4.76 7.40 8.36
CA GLY A 20 4.46 7.75 7.00
C GLY A 20 3.37 6.88 6.43
N CYS A 21 2.73 7.37 5.37
CA CYS A 21 1.70 6.62 4.64
C CYS A 21 1.82 6.95 3.15
N ALA A 22 1.59 5.97 2.30
CA ALA A 22 1.72 6.13 0.86
C ALA A 22 0.74 5.26 0.10
N VAL A 23 0.39 5.71 -1.11
CA VAL A 23 -0.30 4.91 -2.12
C VAL A 23 0.68 4.66 -3.25
N ALA A 24 0.87 3.42 -3.63
CA ALA A 24 1.80 3.03 -4.70
C ALA A 24 1.08 2.30 -5.82
N ASP A 25 1.57 2.47 -7.05
CA ASP A 25 1.14 1.69 -8.20
C ASP A 25 2.03 0.45 -8.29
N LEU A 26 1.44 -0.73 -8.15
CA LEU A 26 2.18 -2.00 -8.17
C LEU A 26 2.71 -2.37 -9.56
N ARG A 27 2.16 -1.78 -10.62
CA ARG A 27 2.61 -2.05 -11.99
C ARG A 27 3.94 -1.35 -12.28
N THR A 28 4.15 -0.19 -11.69
CA THR A 28 5.30 0.67 -12.00
C THR A 28 6.22 0.92 -10.82
N GLY A 29 5.74 0.71 -9.59
CA GLY A 29 6.44 1.12 -8.38
C GLY A 29 6.36 2.61 -8.10
N GLU A 30 5.54 3.35 -8.85
CA GLU A 30 5.38 4.78 -8.68
C GLU A 30 4.54 5.10 -7.44
N LEU A 31 4.95 6.12 -6.69
CA LEU A 31 4.16 6.65 -5.59
C LEU A 31 3.13 7.63 -6.11
N LEU A 32 1.86 7.33 -5.85
CA LEU A 32 0.73 8.16 -6.27
C LEU A 32 0.37 9.22 -5.24
N GLY A 33 0.68 8.97 -3.99
CA GLY A 33 0.49 9.90 -2.90
C GLY A 33 1.34 9.49 -1.71
N VAL A 34 1.80 10.47 -0.93
CA VAL A 34 2.66 10.20 0.24
C VAL A 34 2.56 11.33 1.25
N ALA A 35 2.69 10.97 2.53
CA ALA A 35 2.88 11.93 3.62
C ALA A 35 3.77 11.30 4.68
N HIS A 36 4.70 12.07 5.24
CA HIS A 36 5.57 11.64 6.33
C HIS A 36 6.23 12.85 6.99
N ASP A 37 6.77 12.62 8.17
CA ASP A 37 7.53 13.64 8.92
C ASP A 37 8.94 13.18 9.26
N ILE A 38 9.47 12.22 8.49
CA ILE A 38 10.76 11.58 8.75
C ILE A 38 11.79 12.05 7.72
N ALA A 39 12.87 12.68 8.21
CA ALA A 39 13.86 13.29 7.32
C ALA A 39 14.52 12.29 6.36
N TYR A 40 14.77 11.04 6.78
CA TYR A 40 15.40 10.05 5.90
C TYR A 40 14.42 9.39 4.93
N PHE A 41 13.13 9.69 5.01
CA PHE A 41 12.14 9.25 4.00
C PHE A 41 12.26 10.14 2.75
N ASN A 42 13.46 10.24 2.20
CA ASN A 42 13.69 10.98 0.97
C ASN A 42 13.20 10.18 -0.24
N GLN A 43 13.27 10.78 -1.42
CA GLN A 43 12.77 10.16 -2.65
C GLN A 43 13.41 8.80 -2.92
N THR A 44 14.72 8.69 -2.75
CA THR A 44 15.45 7.42 -2.95
C THR A 44 14.93 6.31 -2.03
N TYR A 45 14.72 6.64 -0.74
CA TYR A 45 14.19 5.69 0.22
C TYR A 45 12.77 5.26 -0.14
N LEU A 46 11.90 6.22 -0.47
CA LEU A 46 10.51 5.94 -0.81
C LEU A 46 10.38 5.08 -2.06
N GLU A 47 11.20 5.35 -3.08
CA GLU A 47 11.25 4.54 -4.29
C GLU A 47 11.69 3.10 -3.99
N ALA A 48 12.67 2.92 -3.11
CA ALA A 48 13.13 1.59 -2.70
C ALA A 48 12.04 0.82 -1.95
N VAL A 49 11.31 1.49 -1.05
CA VAL A 49 10.19 0.88 -0.32
C VAL A 49 9.07 0.47 -1.28
N ALA A 50 8.75 1.32 -2.25
CA ALA A 50 7.74 1.01 -3.26
C ALA A 50 8.15 -0.20 -4.10
N ALA A 51 9.42 -0.25 -4.54
CA ALA A 51 9.93 -1.38 -5.31
C ALA A 51 9.89 -2.69 -4.51
N ALA A 52 10.25 -2.64 -3.22
CA ALA A 52 10.17 -3.80 -2.34
C ALA A 52 8.72 -4.28 -2.20
N SER A 53 7.78 -3.36 -2.08
CA SER A 53 6.36 -3.69 -1.98
C SER A 53 5.86 -4.38 -3.25
N VAL A 54 6.27 -3.93 -4.43
CA VAL A 54 5.95 -4.60 -5.69
C VAL A 54 6.40 -6.07 -5.66
N GLN A 55 7.62 -6.32 -5.20
CA GLN A 55 8.14 -7.68 -5.11
C GLN A 55 7.36 -8.55 -4.12
N MET A 56 6.93 -7.99 -3.00
CA MET A 56 6.18 -8.73 -1.99
C MET A 56 4.80 -9.16 -2.49
N PHE A 57 4.15 -8.37 -3.31
CA PHE A 57 2.78 -8.66 -3.80
C PHE A 57 2.76 -9.26 -5.19
N ARG A 58 3.73 -8.93 -6.06
CA ARG A 58 3.70 -9.27 -7.49
C ARG A 58 5.03 -9.81 -8.01
N GLY A 59 5.97 -10.13 -7.12
CA GLY A 59 7.28 -10.61 -7.54
C GLY A 59 7.21 -12.00 -8.20
N ALA A 60 8.29 -12.37 -8.88
CA ALA A 60 8.36 -13.62 -9.63
C ALA A 60 8.14 -14.85 -8.74
N THR A 61 8.63 -14.83 -7.51
CA THR A 61 8.45 -15.94 -6.57
C THR A 61 6.99 -16.09 -6.16
N VAL A 62 6.31 -14.99 -5.89
CA VAL A 62 4.88 -14.98 -5.56
C VAL A 62 4.08 -15.50 -6.75
N THR A 63 4.36 -15.01 -7.95
CA THR A 63 3.69 -15.45 -9.18
C THR A 63 3.89 -16.95 -9.40
N HIS A 64 5.09 -17.47 -9.13
CA HIS A 64 5.35 -18.90 -9.25
C HIS A 64 4.46 -19.71 -8.31
N VAL A 65 4.30 -19.28 -7.06
CA VAL A 65 3.40 -19.94 -6.11
C VAL A 65 1.97 -19.91 -6.60
N GLU A 66 1.53 -18.76 -7.11
CA GLU A 66 0.18 -18.60 -7.66
C GLU A 66 -0.05 -19.52 -8.85
N ASP A 67 0.95 -19.69 -9.72
CA ASP A 67 0.88 -20.60 -10.86
C ASP A 67 0.74 -22.06 -10.39
N LEU A 68 1.46 -22.45 -9.36
CA LEU A 68 1.34 -23.81 -8.78
C LEU A 68 -0.06 -24.04 -8.19
N ILE A 69 -0.64 -23.04 -7.54
CA ILE A 69 -1.99 -23.12 -7.00
C ILE A 69 -3.01 -23.24 -8.15
N SER A 70 -2.84 -22.43 -9.21
CA SER A 70 -3.70 -22.44 -10.38
C SER A 70 -3.71 -23.84 -11.04
N ALA A 71 -2.53 -24.43 -11.23
CA ALA A 71 -2.41 -25.75 -11.81
C ALA A 71 -3.11 -26.83 -10.96
N ARG A 72 -2.98 -26.73 -9.62
CA ARG A 72 -3.59 -27.69 -8.70
C ARG A 72 -5.11 -27.57 -8.66
N ARG A 73 -5.65 -26.35 -8.70
CA ARG A 73 -7.09 -26.10 -8.60
C ARG A 73 -7.82 -26.21 -9.94
N GLY A 74 -7.09 -26.15 -11.05
CA GLY A 74 -7.66 -26.16 -12.38
C GLY A 74 -8.37 -24.87 -12.79
N VAL A 75 -8.18 -23.80 -12.00
CA VAL A 75 -8.72 -22.47 -12.29
C VAL A 75 -7.63 -21.43 -12.07
N PRO A 76 -7.62 -20.32 -12.83
CA PRO A 76 -6.63 -19.27 -12.64
C PRO A 76 -6.68 -18.71 -11.22
N SER A 77 -5.52 -18.56 -10.59
CA SER A 77 -5.36 -17.96 -9.28
C SER A 77 -4.19 -16.99 -9.39
N GLU A 78 -4.49 -15.70 -9.35
CA GLU A 78 -3.47 -14.65 -9.42
C GLU A 78 -3.82 -13.54 -8.45
N HIS A 79 -2.81 -12.77 -8.05
CA HIS A 79 -2.98 -11.61 -7.16
C HIS A 79 -3.69 -12.01 -5.86
N LEU A 80 -3.25 -13.12 -5.26
CA LEU A 80 -3.91 -13.71 -4.10
C LEU A 80 -3.61 -12.97 -2.79
N ILE A 81 -2.45 -12.30 -2.70
CA ILE A 81 -2.07 -11.57 -1.49
C ILE A 81 -2.84 -10.25 -1.47
N GLU A 82 -3.63 -10.04 -0.43
CA GLU A 82 -4.44 -8.82 -0.27
C GLU A 82 -3.90 -7.90 0.81
N GLU A 83 -3.37 -8.46 1.88
CA GLU A 83 -2.84 -7.71 3.02
C GLU A 83 -1.56 -8.33 3.50
N VAL A 84 -0.61 -7.48 3.93
CA VAL A 84 0.63 -7.92 4.56
C VAL A 84 0.90 -7.03 5.77
N GLN A 85 1.19 -7.65 6.90
CA GLN A 85 1.75 -6.94 8.05
C GLN A 85 3.21 -7.36 8.19
N MET A 86 4.11 -6.39 8.10
CA MET A 86 5.53 -6.65 8.27
C MET A 86 6.00 -5.94 9.54
N THR A 87 6.58 -6.72 10.44
CA THR A 87 7.11 -6.18 11.70
C THR A 87 8.63 -6.26 11.64
N THR A 88 9.27 -5.10 11.82
CA THR A 88 10.72 -5.01 11.95
C THR A 88 11.07 -4.79 13.42
N ARG A 89 12.34 -4.62 13.70
CA ARG A 89 12.78 -4.35 15.08
C ARG A 89 12.20 -3.04 15.63
N ARG A 90 11.98 -2.04 14.75
CA ARG A 90 11.59 -0.68 15.16
C ARG A 90 10.27 -0.21 14.57
N THR A 91 9.73 -0.91 13.60
CA THR A 91 8.54 -0.46 12.87
C THR A 91 7.55 -1.60 12.68
N VAL A 92 6.32 -1.23 12.35
CA VAL A 92 5.31 -2.13 11.81
C VAL A 92 4.73 -1.49 10.56
N HIS A 93 4.57 -2.28 9.51
CA HIS A 93 4.07 -1.84 8.21
C HIS A 93 2.75 -2.55 7.94
N PHE A 94 1.72 -1.76 7.64
CA PHE A 94 0.40 -2.27 7.26
C PHE A 94 0.24 -2.02 5.77
N MET A 95 0.08 -3.09 4.99
CA MET A 95 0.01 -3.00 3.53
C MET A 95 -1.28 -3.63 3.05
N MET A 96 -2.04 -2.91 2.24
CA MET A 96 -3.34 -3.39 1.77
C MET A 96 -3.57 -3.01 0.31
N ILE A 97 -3.90 -4.02 -0.50
CA ILE A 97 -4.35 -3.83 -1.87
C ILE A 97 -5.74 -3.20 -1.85
N LEU A 98 -5.99 -2.23 -2.72
CA LEU A 98 -7.31 -1.63 -2.84
C LEU A 98 -8.25 -2.62 -3.54
N PRO A 99 -9.40 -2.97 -2.94
CA PRO A 99 -10.29 -3.99 -3.52
C PRO A 99 -10.79 -3.67 -4.92
N ASN A 100 -11.06 -2.40 -5.21
CA ASN A 100 -11.59 -1.98 -6.51
C ASN A 100 -10.51 -1.43 -7.45
N HIS A 101 -9.27 -1.38 -7.00
CA HIS A 101 -8.10 -0.97 -7.79
C HIS A 101 -6.94 -1.89 -7.43
N PRO A 102 -6.96 -3.15 -7.91
CA PRO A 102 -5.99 -4.16 -7.47
C PRO A 102 -4.54 -3.87 -7.87
N GLU A 103 -4.32 -2.87 -8.72
CA GLU A 103 -3.00 -2.36 -9.06
C GLU A 103 -2.45 -1.36 -8.05
N ALA A 104 -3.26 -0.95 -7.07
CA ALA A 104 -2.87 0.06 -6.09
C ALA A 104 -2.74 -0.53 -4.68
N LEU A 105 -1.77 -0.01 -3.93
CA LEU A 105 -1.43 -0.47 -2.58
C LEU A 105 -1.35 0.73 -1.64
N VAL A 106 -1.97 0.63 -0.47
CA VAL A 106 -1.74 1.57 0.63
C VAL A 106 -0.74 0.95 1.60
N VAL A 107 0.25 1.73 2.02
CA VAL A 107 1.23 1.33 3.02
C VAL A 107 1.24 2.36 4.15
N LEU A 108 0.99 1.92 5.36
CA LEU A 108 1.17 2.72 6.57
C LEU A 108 2.39 2.18 7.33
N ILE A 109 3.37 3.04 7.56
CA ILE A 109 4.55 2.71 8.35
C ILE A 109 4.42 3.39 9.71
N ALA A 110 4.54 2.62 10.77
CA ALA A 110 4.37 3.13 12.13
C ALA A 110 5.45 2.59 13.07
N ASP A 111 5.62 3.26 14.20
CA ASP A 111 6.51 2.79 15.26
C ASP A 111 6.06 1.39 15.74
N ARG A 112 7.02 0.56 16.11
CA ARG A 112 6.79 -0.82 16.54
C ARG A 112 5.75 -0.92 17.66
N ARG A 113 5.63 0.11 18.51
CA ARG A 113 4.72 0.12 19.64
C ARG A 113 3.31 0.56 19.28
N THR A 114 3.06 0.95 18.05
CA THR A 114 1.73 1.35 17.58
C THR A 114 0.73 0.21 17.80
N ASN A 115 -0.47 0.56 18.24
CA ASN A 115 -1.54 -0.42 18.38
C ASN A 115 -1.90 -1.00 17.00
N VAL A 116 -1.76 -2.31 16.85
CA VAL A 116 -1.94 -3.00 15.58
C VAL A 116 -3.38 -2.89 15.07
N GLY A 117 -4.35 -3.00 15.97
CA GLY A 117 -5.76 -2.87 15.61
C GLY A 117 -6.09 -1.48 15.07
N MET A 118 -5.55 -0.45 15.70
CA MET A 118 -5.74 0.93 15.23
C MET A 118 -5.03 1.17 13.90
N GLY A 119 -3.84 0.60 13.72
CA GLY A 119 -3.10 0.69 12.45
C GLY A 119 -3.89 0.09 11.30
N TRP A 120 -4.43 -1.10 11.46
CA TRP A 120 -5.27 -1.73 10.44
C TRP A 120 -6.57 -0.96 10.20
N ALA A 121 -7.23 -0.49 11.26
CA ALA A 121 -8.45 0.29 11.12
C ALA A 121 -8.22 1.55 10.29
N ALA A 122 -7.13 2.27 10.56
CA ALA A 122 -6.77 3.47 9.80
C ALA A 122 -6.43 3.14 8.35
N THR A 123 -5.69 2.05 8.11
CA THR A 123 -5.34 1.61 6.75
C THR A 123 -6.61 1.29 5.97
N ARG A 124 -7.57 0.58 6.56
CA ARG A 124 -8.84 0.25 5.89
C ARG A 124 -9.68 1.49 5.62
N ARG A 125 -9.72 2.44 6.55
CA ARG A 125 -10.43 3.71 6.31
C ARG A 125 -9.80 4.51 5.19
N SER A 126 -8.47 4.50 5.08
CA SER A 126 -7.78 5.23 4.01
C SER A 126 -8.18 4.70 2.63
N VAL A 127 -8.40 3.41 2.49
CA VAL A 127 -8.87 2.80 1.23
C VAL A 127 -10.18 3.43 0.79
N LEU A 128 -11.11 3.64 1.72
CA LEU A 128 -12.42 4.25 1.42
C LEU A 128 -12.27 5.70 0.92
N ALA A 129 -11.23 6.40 1.35
CA ALA A 129 -10.96 7.77 0.90
C ALA A 129 -10.16 7.81 -0.41
N VAL A 130 -9.30 6.83 -0.63
CA VAL A 130 -8.43 6.75 -1.82
C VAL A 130 -9.19 6.31 -3.06
N GLU A 131 -10.05 5.31 -2.95
CA GLU A 131 -10.71 4.72 -4.11
C GLU A 131 -11.54 5.73 -4.91
N PRO A 132 -12.33 6.62 -4.31
CA PRO A 132 -13.06 7.63 -5.09
C PRO A 132 -12.15 8.58 -5.88
N ILE A 133 -10.95 8.87 -5.35
CA ILE A 133 -9.98 9.74 -6.04
C ILE A 133 -9.43 9.00 -7.27
N LEU A 134 -9.12 7.72 -7.14
CA LEU A 134 -8.65 6.92 -8.27
C LEU A 134 -9.76 6.71 -9.29
N ASP A 135 -11.01 6.53 -8.86
CA ASP A 135 -12.17 6.44 -9.74
C ASP A 135 -12.31 7.72 -10.58
N ALA A 136 -12.21 8.88 -9.95
CA ALA A 136 -12.30 10.16 -10.63
C ALA A 136 -11.16 10.36 -11.64
N ALA A 137 -9.94 9.97 -11.29
CA ALA A 137 -8.79 10.06 -12.20
C ALA A 137 -8.97 9.14 -13.41
N ALA A 138 -9.47 7.92 -13.22
CA ALA A 138 -9.73 6.98 -14.30
C ALA A 138 -10.84 7.50 -15.22
N ALA A 139 -11.92 8.07 -14.67
CA ALA A 139 -12.98 8.66 -15.45
C ALA A 139 -12.49 9.87 -16.26
N GLY A 140 -11.64 10.72 -15.66
CA GLY A 140 -11.01 11.83 -16.36
C GLY A 140 -10.09 11.40 -17.47
N ALA A 141 -9.30 10.34 -17.25
CA ALA A 141 -8.40 9.79 -18.26
C ALA A 141 -9.16 9.10 -19.40
N GLY A 142 -10.36 8.57 -19.12
CA GLY A 142 -11.20 7.92 -20.12
C GLY A 142 -12.02 8.90 -20.96
N ALA A 143 -12.06 10.15 -20.56
CA ALA A 143 -12.74 11.19 -21.29
C ALA A 143 -11.82 11.80 -22.35
#